data_d55d105b293a088b2adf049ed798aeb2
#
_entry.id   d55d105b293a088b2adf049ed798aeb2
#
_cell.length_a   1.000
_cell.length_b   1.000
_cell.length_c   1.000
_cell.angle_alpha   90.00
_cell.angle_beta   90.00
_cell.angle_gamma   90.00
#
_symmetry.space_group_name_H-M   'P 1'
#
loop_
_entity.id
_entity.type
_entity.pdbx_description
1 polymer ?
#
loop_
_entity_poly.entity_id
_entity_poly.type
_entity_poly.pdbx_seq_one_letter_code
_entity_poly.pdbx_strand_id
1 'polypeptide(L)'
;MEFACKKIDVQDIIACSLGLKKSEYKVFEALLQSDHVSLKELSKKLNLDRTTLQKILKRFVDNDLVQRFQENLDNGGYVFLYKIKGKEILKKRINAALEKWYETAKLSIEKW
;
A
#
# COMPACT_ATOMS: atom_id res chain seq x y z
N MET A 1 -18.28 4.39 7.59
CA MET A 1 -18.11 5.44 8.63
C MET A 1 -18.64 6.76 8.16
N GLU A 2 -19.30 7.47 9.02
CA GLU A 2 -19.89 8.75 8.64
C GLU A 2 -19.12 9.91 9.29
N PHE A 3 -18.77 10.87 8.47
CA PHE A 3 -18.42 12.20 8.89
C PHE A 3 -19.65 13.07 8.63
N ALA A 4 -19.90 14.09 9.42
CA ALA A 4 -21.19 14.80 9.48
C ALA A 4 -21.93 15.01 8.14
N CYS A 5 -21.23 15.26 7.07
CA CYS A 5 -21.82 15.54 5.76
C CYS A 5 -21.46 14.49 4.69
N LYS A 6 -20.72 13.45 5.04
CA LYS A 6 -20.16 12.55 4.05
C LYS A 6 -19.90 11.17 4.64
N LYS A 7 -20.22 10.14 3.88
CA LYS A 7 -19.84 8.77 4.21
C LYS A 7 -18.42 8.53 3.68
N ILE A 8 -17.55 8.00 4.54
CA ILE A 8 -16.16 7.73 4.23
C ILE A 8 -15.89 6.23 4.34
N ASP A 9 -15.34 5.64 3.29
CA ASP A 9 -14.96 4.24 3.29
C ASP A 9 -13.60 4.04 3.95
N VAL A 10 -13.45 2.93 4.65
CA VAL A 10 -12.18 2.59 5.32
C VAL A 10 -11.03 2.49 4.33
N GLN A 11 -11.31 2.07 3.11
CA GLN A 11 -10.33 1.98 2.04
C GLN A 11 -9.73 3.34 1.67
N ASP A 12 -10.57 4.37 1.66
CA ASP A 12 -10.11 5.74 1.40
C ASP A 12 -9.19 6.24 2.50
N ILE A 13 -9.51 5.90 3.74
CA ILE A 13 -8.68 6.26 4.88
C ILE A 13 -7.31 5.59 4.78
N ILE A 14 -7.28 4.31 4.47
CA ILE A 14 -6.05 3.54 4.32
C ILE A 14 -5.20 4.14 3.18
N ALA A 15 -5.81 4.36 2.03
CA ALA A 15 -5.12 4.91 0.87
C ALA A 15 -4.54 6.29 1.17
N CYS A 16 -5.33 7.18 1.73
CA CYS A 16 -4.87 8.53 2.08
C CYS A 16 -3.77 8.50 3.15
N SER A 17 -3.93 7.66 4.17
CA SER A 17 -2.97 7.57 5.27
C SER A 17 -1.61 7.06 4.81
N LEU A 18 -1.58 6.16 3.84
CA LEU A 18 -0.36 5.59 3.29
C LEU A 18 0.14 6.33 2.04
N GLY A 19 -0.56 7.38 1.61
CA GLY A 19 -0.16 8.17 0.45
C GLY A 19 -0.33 7.43 -0.87
N LEU A 20 -1.32 6.54 -0.98
CA LEU A 20 -1.54 5.73 -2.16
C LEU A 20 -2.54 6.38 -3.11
N LYS A 21 -2.19 6.40 -4.38
CA LYS A 21 -3.14 6.75 -5.44
C LYS A 21 -4.13 5.60 -5.64
N LYS A 22 -5.24 5.88 -6.31
CA LYS A 22 -6.29 4.90 -6.56
C LYS A 22 -5.75 3.64 -7.27
N SER A 23 -4.92 3.82 -8.28
CA SER A 23 -4.29 2.71 -9.00
C SER A 23 -3.32 1.92 -8.13
N GLU A 24 -2.60 2.61 -7.25
CA GLU A 24 -1.67 2.00 -6.31
C GLU A 24 -2.39 1.20 -5.24
N TYR A 25 -3.54 1.69 -4.79
CA TYR A 25 -4.34 0.97 -3.80
C TYR A 25 -4.80 -0.40 -4.31
N LYS A 26 -5.10 -0.53 -5.59
CA LYS A 26 -5.46 -1.82 -6.20
C LYS A 26 -4.32 -2.83 -6.09
N VAL A 27 -3.09 -2.39 -6.31
CA VAL A 27 -1.90 -3.23 -6.15
C VAL A 27 -1.71 -3.60 -4.69
N PHE A 28 -1.86 -2.64 -3.80
CA PHE A 28 -1.77 -2.84 -2.36
C PHE A 28 -2.78 -3.88 -1.87
N GLU A 29 -4.03 -3.76 -2.30
CA GLU A 29 -5.11 -4.69 -1.95
C GLU A 29 -4.79 -6.12 -2.44
N ALA A 30 -4.27 -6.26 -3.66
CA ALA A 30 -3.87 -7.55 -4.19
C ALA A 30 -2.75 -8.17 -3.36
N LEU A 31 -1.81 -7.36 -2.89
CA LEU A 31 -0.74 -7.82 -2.02
C LEU A 31 -1.24 -8.26 -0.66
N LEU A 32 -2.26 -7.58 -0.12
CA LEU A 32 -2.89 -7.97 1.15
C LEU A 32 -3.52 -9.36 1.08
N GLN A 33 -4.01 -9.75 -0.09
CA GLN A 33 -4.66 -11.03 -0.32
C GLN A 33 -3.68 -12.15 -0.65
N SER A 34 -2.40 -11.83 -0.83
CA SER A 34 -1.37 -12.76 -1.26
C SER A 34 -0.34 -12.95 -0.15
N ASP A 35 0.25 -14.15 -0.06
CA ASP A 35 1.34 -14.36 0.87
C ASP A 35 2.66 -13.87 0.28
N HIS A 36 3.06 -14.50 -0.83
CA HIS A 36 4.21 -14.07 -1.63
C HIS A 36 3.77 -14.06 -3.08
N VAL A 37 4.13 -13.03 -3.81
CA VAL A 37 3.70 -12.92 -5.20
C VAL A 37 4.80 -12.33 -6.06
N SER A 38 4.95 -12.86 -7.27
CA SER A 38 5.90 -12.35 -8.24
C SER A 38 5.29 -11.22 -9.07
N LEU A 39 6.16 -10.46 -9.73
CA LEU A 39 5.75 -9.43 -10.68
C LEU A 39 4.83 -10.00 -11.76
N LYS A 40 5.20 -11.17 -12.29
CA LYS A 40 4.42 -11.86 -13.34
C LYS A 40 3.02 -12.20 -12.87
N GLU A 41 2.90 -12.75 -11.67
CA GLU A 41 1.60 -13.11 -11.08
C GLU A 41 0.73 -11.88 -10.86
N LEU A 42 1.29 -10.81 -10.32
CA LEU A 42 0.56 -9.54 -10.12
C LEU A 42 0.14 -8.91 -11.44
N SER A 43 1.02 -8.93 -12.42
CA SER A 43 0.73 -8.38 -13.75
C SER A 43 -0.47 -9.08 -14.38
N LYS A 44 -0.53 -10.40 -14.28
CA LYS A 44 -1.67 -11.18 -14.78
C LYS A 44 -2.94 -10.90 -14.00
N LYS A 45 -2.84 -10.92 -12.68
CA LYS A 45 -4.02 -10.74 -11.79
C LYS A 45 -4.65 -9.36 -11.97
N LEU A 46 -3.85 -8.33 -12.12
CA LEU A 46 -4.32 -6.94 -12.18
C LEU A 46 -4.45 -6.41 -13.60
N ASN A 47 -4.03 -7.19 -14.60
CA ASN A 47 -4.00 -6.76 -15.98
C ASN A 47 -3.25 -5.43 -16.17
N LEU A 48 -2.10 -5.31 -15.51
CA LEU A 48 -1.22 -4.16 -15.61
C LEU A 48 0.07 -4.56 -16.32
N ASP A 49 0.65 -3.62 -17.06
CA ASP A 49 1.93 -3.86 -17.68
C ASP A 49 3.04 -3.90 -16.63
N ARG A 50 4.10 -4.64 -16.93
CA ARG A 50 5.19 -4.86 -15.98
C ARG A 50 5.92 -3.58 -15.59
N THR A 51 6.09 -2.67 -16.54
CA THR A 51 6.81 -1.41 -16.30
C THR A 51 6.08 -0.56 -15.26
N THR A 52 4.77 -0.40 -15.42
CA THR A 52 3.93 0.34 -14.46
C THR A 52 3.97 -0.32 -13.10
N LEU A 53 3.80 -1.64 -13.07
CA LEU A 53 3.78 -2.40 -11.82
C LEU A 53 5.13 -2.35 -11.09
N GLN A 54 6.24 -2.42 -11.82
CA GLN A 54 7.58 -2.29 -11.24
C GLN A 54 7.77 -0.95 -10.55
N LYS A 55 7.29 0.13 -11.15
CA LYS A 55 7.37 1.47 -10.55
C LYS A 55 6.58 1.55 -9.26
N ILE A 56 5.38 0.99 -9.25
CA ILE A 56 4.52 0.97 -8.06
C ILE A 56 5.18 0.14 -6.95
N LEU A 57 5.65 -1.05 -7.27
CA LEU A 57 6.30 -1.93 -6.29
C LEU A 57 7.58 -1.32 -5.74
N LYS A 58 8.36 -0.65 -6.58
CA LYS A 58 9.57 0.05 -6.14
C LYS A 58 9.22 1.13 -5.11
N ARG A 59 8.18 1.91 -5.36
CA ARG A 59 7.71 2.92 -4.40
C ARG A 59 7.27 2.28 -3.09
N PHE A 60 6.57 1.16 -3.16
CA PHE A 60 6.13 0.43 -1.96
C PHE A 60 7.32 -0.08 -1.15
N VAL A 61 8.35 -0.59 -1.80
CA VAL A 61 9.57 -1.05 -1.13
C VAL A 61 10.30 0.14 -0.52
N ASP A 62 10.46 1.23 -1.28
CA ASP A 62 11.16 2.43 -0.82
C ASP A 62 10.45 3.08 0.38
N ASN A 63 9.12 2.99 0.43
CA ASN A 63 8.30 3.52 1.53
C ASN A 63 8.06 2.51 2.64
N ASP A 64 8.74 1.38 2.59
CA ASP A 64 8.67 0.34 3.62
C ASP A 64 7.27 -0.24 3.85
N LEU A 65 6.48 -0.32 2.78
CA LEU A 65 5.16 -0.96 2.80
C LEU A 65 5.24 -2.43 2.44
N VAL A 66 6.24 -2.80 1.64
CA VAL A 66 6.38 -4.11 1.03
C VAL A 66 7.83 -4.54 1.15
N GLN A 67 8.04 -5.82 1.38
CA GLN A 67 9.36 -6.44 1.34
C GLN A 67 9.54 -7.19 0.03
N ARG A 68 10.75 -7.12 -0.52
CA ARG A 68 11.13 -7.86 -1.70
C ARG A 68 12.12 -8.94 -1.33
N PHE A 69 11.86 -10.17 -1.77
CA PHE A 69 12.70 -11.32 -1.54
C PHE A 69 13.20 -11.88 -2.87
N GLN A 70 14.42 -12.35 -2.89
CA GLN A 70 14.96 -13.08 -4.03
C GLN A 70 14.83 -14.59 -3.78
N GLU A 71 14.26 -15.28 -4.74
CA GLU A 71 14.17 -16.74 -4.72
C GLU A 71 14.95 -17.30 -5.91
N ASN A 72 15.91 -18.17 -5.60
CA ASN A 72 16.70 -18.84 -6.64
C ASN A 72 15.92 -19.99 -7.23
N LEU A 73 15.98 -20.13 -8.56
CA LEU A 73 15.30 -21.19 -9.28
C LEU A 73 16.23 -22.38 -9.46
N ASP A 74 15.66 -23.60 -9.49
CA ASP A 74 16.42 -24.84 -9.64
C ASP A 74 17.21 -24.91 -10.95
N ASN A 75 16.68 -24.29 -12.00
CA ASN A 75 17.29 -24.27 -13.35
C ASN A 75 18.26 -23.10 -13.55
N GLY A 76 18.68 -22.44 -12.48
CA GLY A 76 19.45 -21.23 -12.54
C GLY A 76 18.56 -19.99 -12.67
N GLY A 77 19.14 -18.83 -12.42
CA GLY A 77 18.39 -17.60 -12.38
C GLY A 77 17.65 -17.42 -11.07
N TYR A 78 16.87 -16.34 -10.99
CA TYR A 78 16.12 -15.99 -9.78
C TYR A 78 14.85 -15.24 -10.14
N VAL A 79 13.96 -15.14 -9.17
CA VAL A 79 12.74 -14.35 -9.26
C VAL A 79 12.62 -13.52 -7.97
N PHE A 80 12.09 -12.30 -8.08
CA PHE A 80 11.73 -11.50 -6.92
C PHE A 80 10.29 -11.78 -6.53
N LEU A 81 10.10 -11.98 -5.22
CA LEU A 81 8.78 -12.11 -4.62
C LEU A 81 8.53 -10.91 -3.73
N TYR A 82 7.29 -10.48 -3.67
CA TYR A 82 6.86 -9.31 -2.91
C TYR A 82 5.87 -9.74 -1.85
N LYS A 83 6.07 -9.22 -0.65
CA LYS A 83 5.20 -9.48 0.49
C LYS A 83 4.92 -8.19 1.22
N ILE A 84 3.66 -7.95 1.56
CA ILE A 84 3.28 -6.77 2.31
C ILE A 84 3.81 -6.86 3.75
N LYS A 85 4.11 -5.74 4.35
CA LYS A 85 4.46 -5.67 5.77
C LYS A 85 3.29 -6.15 6.63
N GLY A 86 3.57 -6.63 7.83
CA GLY A 86 2.55 -7.13 8.73
C GLY A 86 1.46 -6.09 9.00
N LYS A 87 0.21 -6.55 9.08
CA LYS A 87 -0.95 -5.67 9.31
C LYS A 87 -0.81 -4.81 10.55
N GLU A 88 -0.20 -5.34 11.61
CA GLU A 88 -0.01 -4.58 12.84
C GLU A 88 0.90 -3.37 12.64
N ILE A 89 1.96 -3.53 11.85
CA ILE A 89 2.86 -2.43 11.49
C ILE A 89 2.12 -1.39 10.65
N LEU A 90 1.33 -1.85 9.67
CA LEU A 90 0.55 -0.97 8.81
C LEU A 90 -0.52 -0.21 9.59
N LYS A 91 -1.20 -0.88 10.51
CA LYS A 91 -2.19 -0.23 11.38
C LYS A 91 -1.58 0.90 12.21
N LYS A 92 -0.39 0.67 12.76
CA LYS A 92 0.34 1.71 13.51
C LYS A 92 0.66 2.92 12.63
N ARG A 93 1.10 2.68 11.39
CA ARG A 93 1.40 3.77 10.45
C ARG A 93 0.15 4.54 10.08
N ILE A 94 -0.95 3.85 9.84
CA ILE A 94 -2.23 4.47 9.50
C ILE A 94 -2.73 5.31 10.69
N ASN A 95 -2.68 4.77 11.89
CA ASN A 95 -3.10 5.48 13.09
C ASN A 95 -2.25 6.71 13.35
N ALA A 96 -0.94 6.62 13.16
CA ALA A 96 -0.05 7.77 13.30
C ALA A 96 -0.39 8.88 12.29
N ALA A 97 -0.69 8.50 11.05
CA ALA A 97 -1.11 9.46 10.01
C ALA A 97 -2.43 10.13 10.37
N LEU A 98 -3.40 9.37 10.88
CA LEU A 98 -4.69 9.90 11.32
C LEU A 98 -4.54 10.88 12.48
N GLU A 99 -3.71 10.55 13.46
CA GLU A 99 -3.44 11.43 14.60
C GLU A 99 -2.79 12.74 14.15
N LYS A 100 -1.82 12.65 13.27
CA LYS A 100 -1.14 13.83 12.72
C LYS A 100 -2.13 14.70 11.94
N TRP A 101 -2.98 14.09 11.13
CA TRP A 101 -4.01 14.80 10.38
C TRP A 101 -4.99 15.51 11.34
N TYR A 102 -5.46 14.80 12.36
CA TYR A 102 -6.36 15.35 13.36
C TYR A 102 -5.75 16.56 14.07
N GLU A 103 -4.52 16.45 14.54
CA GLU A 103 -3.83 17.56 15.21
C GLU A 103 -3.67 18.76 14.29
N THR A 104 -3.32 18.53 13.04
CA THR A 104 -3.18 19.59 12.04
C THR A 104 -4.51 20.29 11.77
N ALA A 105 -5.57 19.50 11.61
CA ALA A 105 -6.92 20.04 11.40
C ALA A 105 -7.37 20.86 12.60
N LYS A 106 -7.14 20.36 13.81
CA LYS A 106 -7.49 21.04 15.07
C LYS A 106 -6.80 22.38 15.18
N LEU A 107 -5.49 22.43 14.92
CA LEU A 107 -4.73 23.69 14.93
C LEU A 107 -5.23 24.67 13.88
N SER A 108 -5.58 24.20 12.70
CA SER A 108 -6.14 25.04 11.64
C SER A 108 -7.46 25.67 12.07
N ILE A 109 -8.30 24.91 12.75
CA ILE A 109 -9.59 25.43 13.25
C ILE A 109 -9.36 26.47 14.35
N GLU A 110 -8.39 26.26 15.23
CA GLU A 110 -8.07 27.24 16.28
C GLU A 110 -7.62 28.58 15.73
N LYS A 111 -6.97 28.57 14.56
CA LYS A 111 -6.50 29.79 13.87
C LYS A 111 -7.54 30.42 12.96
N TRP A 112 -8.62 29.75 12.71
CA TRP A 112 -9.68 30.18 11.77
C TRP A 112 -10.42 31.43 12.18
#